data_f5dab100a5bfa01c41e50b6fa7dcf9f9
#
_entry.id   f5dab100a5bfa01c41e50b6fa7dcf9f9
#
_cell.length_a   1.000
_cell.length_b   1.000
_cell.length_c   1.000
_cell.angle_alpha   90.00
_cell.angle_beta   90.00
_cell.angle_gamma   90.00
#
_symmetry.space_group_name_H-M   'P 1'
#
loop_
_entity.id
_entity.type
_entity.pdbx_description
1 polymer ?
#
loop_
_entity_poly.entity_id
_entity_poly.type
_entity_poly.pdbx_seq_one_letter_code
_entity_poly.pdbx_strand_id
1 'polypeptide(L)'
;RGLLFLPYLTGERTPHMDPQARGVFLGLTADHGRAELVRAVMEGVALACYDAFSVLVELGAHPERIVIAGGGARSPLWRRIMCDVFGAPLQCLEAGGDQSAIGAALLAGGGCGILNPAEAARSWASLGPRLDPDPTRNALYQDMLNLFREAYVKHREDFRRLREFASRS
;
A
#
# COMPACT_ATOMS: atom_id res chain seq x y z
N ARG A 1 -1.68 17.77 -7.19
CA ARG A 1 -0.86 19.01 -7.20
C ARG A 1 0.62 18.76 -7.51
N GLY A 2 0.98 17.61 -8.10
CA GLY A 2 2.35 17.33 -8.58
C GLY A 2 3.39 17.06 -7.48
N LEU A 3 2.96 16.73 -6.26
CA LEU A 3 3.85 16.33 -5.18
C LEU A 3 3.83 14.81 -5.06
N LEU A 4 4.99 14.17 -5.22
CA LEU A 4 5.18 12.73 -5.13
C LEU A 4 5.98 12.38 -3.86
N PHE A 5 5.66 11.24 -3.24
CA PHE A 5 6.42 10.71 -2.12
C PHE A 5 6.82 9.25 -2.36
N LEU A 6 8.10 8.95 -2.27
CA LEU A 6 8.62 7.58 -2.21
C LEU A 6 8.69 7.14 -0.74
N PRO A 7 7.94 6.11 -0.31
CA PRO A 7 7.79 5.78 1.11
C PRO A 7 8.87 4.85 1.67
N TYR A 8 10.01 4.70 1.02
CA TYR A 8 11.03 3.68 1.30
C TYR A 8 11.92 4.01 2.51
N LEU A 9 11.32 4.38 3.65
CA LEU A 9 12.04 4.88 4.85
C LEU A 9 13.04 3.87 5.43
N THR A 10 12.78 2.57 5.28
CA THR A 10 13.61 1.48 5.81
C THR A 10 14.13 0.55 4.71
N GLY A 11 14.22 1.07 3.50
CA GLY A 11 14.48 0.28 2.30
C GLY A 11 13.19 -0.23 1.67
N GLU A 12 13.34 -0.96 0.58
CA GLU A 12 12.26 -1.53 -0.19
C GLU A 12 12.52 -3.02 -0.48
N ARG A 13 11.48 -3.85 -0.40
CA ARG A 13 11.59 -5.29 -0.59
C ARG A 13 11.03 -5.74 -1.95
N THR A 14 9.85 -5.26 -2.32
CA THR A 14 9.13 -5.68 -3.53
C THR A 14 8.56 -4.45 -4.26
N PRO A 15 8.91 -4.21 -5.53
CA PRO A 15 9.62 -5.10 -6.47
C PRO A 15 11.15 -4.96 -6.50
N HIS A 16 11.75 -3.98 -5.79
CA HIS A 16 13.13 -3.55 -6.10
C HIS A 16 14.23 -4.29 -5.32
N MET A 17 13.91 -4.93 -4.17
CA MET A 17 14.88 -5.57 -3.26
C MET A 17 16.06 -4.66 -2.92
N ASP A 18 15.76 -3.38 -2.62
CA ASP A 18 16.75 -2.35 -2.35
C ASP A 18 16.74 -1.91 -0.87
N PRO A 19 17.62 -2.44 -0.02
CA PRO A 19 17.71 -2.03 1.39
C PRO A 19 18.27 -0.61 1.56
N GLN A 20 18.77 -0.01 0.50
CA GLN A 20 19.32 1.34 0.52
C GLN A 20 18.32 2.41 0.10
N ALA A 21 17.19 2.05 -0.48
CA ALA A 21 16.12 2.99 -0.82
C ALA A 21 15.70 3.83 0.39
N ARG A 22 15.40 5.10 0.16
CA ARG A 22 15.02 6.08 1.19
C ARG A 22 13.78 6.84 0.78
N GLY A 23 13.13 7.47 1.77
CA GLY A 23 12.00 8.35 1.52
C GLY A 23 12.42 9.61 0.77
N VAL A 24 11.62 10.02 -0.22
CA VAL A 24 11.84 11.25 -1.01
C VAL A 24 10.52 11.96 -1.23
N PHE A 25 10.50 13.28 -1.01
CA PHE A 25 9.48 14.16 -1.56
C PHE A 25 10.02 14.79 -2.85
N LEU A 26 9.29 14.62 -3.95
CA LEU A 26 9.65 15.16 -5.25
C LEU A 26 8.56 16.10 -5.76
N GLY A 27 8.95 17.28 -6.27
CA GLY A 27 8.02 18.29 -6.78
C GLY A 27 7.48 19.25 -5.70
N LEU A 28 8.17 19.38 -4.55
CA LEU A 28 7.78 20.32 -3.49
C LEU A 28 7.90 21.77 -3.97
N THR A 29 6.86 22.57 -3.72
CA THR A 29 6.80 24.00 -3.99
C THR A 29 6.43 24.79 -2.73
N ALA A 30 6.56 26.12 -2.77
CA ALA A 30 6.16 26.99 -1.66
C ALA A 30 4.66 26.97 -1.36
N ASP A 31 3.83 26.53 -2.30
CA ASP A 31 2.38 26.42 -2.16
C ASP A 31 1.93 25.14 -1.46
N HIS A 32 2.83 24.20 -1.22
CA HIS A 32 2.51 22.95 -0.55
C HIS A 32 2.58 23.12 0.98
N GLY A 33 1.43 22.95 1.62
CA GLY A 33 1.32 22.94 3.08
C GLY A 33 1.27 21.51 3.64
N ARG A 34 0.94 21.43 4.92
CA ARG A 34 0.86 20.15 5.64
C ARG A 34 -0.16 19.17 5.00
N ALA A 35 -1.26 19.69 4.49
CA ALA A 35 -2.31 18.84 3.89
C ALA A 35 -1.79 18.13 2.62
N GLU A 36 -1.06 18.84 1.78
CA GLU A 36 -0.45 18.29 0.56
C GLU A 36 0.63 17.27 0.89
N LEU A 37 1.47 17.54 1.89
CA LEU A 37 2.49 16.60 2.36
C LEU A 37 1.85 15.29 2.88
N VAL A 38 0.86 15.38 3.75
CA VAL A 38 0.14 14.21 4.27
C VAL A 38 -0.55 13.44 3.13
N ARG A 39 -1.18 14.16 2.21
CA ARG A 39 -1.81 13.55 1.04
C ARG A 39 -0.80 12.81 0.17
N ALA A 40 0.36 13.41 -0.12
CA ALA A 40 1.42 12.78 -0.89
C ALA A 40 1.97 11.53 -0.21
N VAL A 41 2.11 11.52 1.12
CA VAL A 41 2.49 10.32 1.89
C VAL A 41 1.46 9.21 1.70
N MET A 42 0.17 9.50 1.83
CA MET A 42 -0.89 8.50 1.64
C MET A 42 -0.88 7.95 0.21
N GLU A 43 -0.79 8.82 -0.79
CA GLU A 43 -0.74 8.43 -2.20
C GLU A 43 0.53 7.63 -2.52
N GLY A 44 1.69 8.05 -2.04
CA GLY A 44 2.96 7.35 -2.22
C GLY A 44 2.95 5.94 -1.63
N VAL A 45 2.38 5.76 -0.43
CA VAL A 45 2.23 4.42 0.17
C VAL A 45 1.26 3.56 -0.65
N ALA A 46 0.15 4.12 -1.12
CA ALA A 46 -0.80 3.39 -1.97
C ALA A 46 -0.17 2.96 -3.30
N LEU A 47 0.62 3.84 -3.93
CA LEU A 47 1.37 3.55 -5.16
C LEU A 47 2.42 2.45 -4.93
N ALA A 48 3.15 2.49 -3.83
CA ALA A 48 4.11 1.44 -3.48
C ALA A 48 3.42 0.08 -3.26
N CYS A 49 2.25 0.07 -2.59
CA CYS A 49 1.44 -1.14 -2.44
C CYS A 49 0.97 -1.68 -3.80
N TYR A 50 0.55 -0.80 -4.70
CA TYR A 50 0.13 -1.21 -6.04
C TYR A 50 1.32 -1.69 -6.89
N ASP A 51 2.48 -1.05 -6.78
CA ASP A 51 3.70 -1.46 -7.48
C ASP A 51 4.12 -2.88 -7.08
N ALA A 52 4.10 -3.18 -5.78
CA ALA A 52 4.32 -4.54 -5.29
C ALA A 52 3.23 -5.53 -5.77
N PHE A 53 1.96 -5.09 -5.80
CA PHE A 53 0.84 -5.88 -6.26
C PHE A 53 0.91 -6.17 -7.77
N SER A 54 1.43 -5.24 -8.58
CA SER A 54 1.56 -5.40 -10.03
C SER A 54 2.42 -6.62 -10.40
N VAL A 55 3.40 -6.98 -9.58
CA VAL A 55 4.19 -8.21 -9.75
C VAL A 55 3.29 -9.47 -9.71
N LEU A 56 2.30 -9.50 -8.81
CA LEU A 56 1.36 -10.61 -8.74
C LEU A 56 0.45 -10.64 -9.98
N VAL A 57 0.05 -9.48 -10.49
CA VAL A 57 -0.75 -9.38 -11.73
C VAL A 57 0.06 -9.88 -12.93
N GLU A 58 1.34 -9.53 -13.03
CA GLU A 58 2.25 -10.03 -14.07
C GLU A 58 2.43 -11.55 -13.99
N LEU A 59 2.34 -12.13 -12.79
CA LEU A 59 2.35 -13.57 -12.56
C LEU A 59 0.99 -14.25 -12.79
N GLY A 60 -0.01 -13.51 -13.28
CA GLY A 60 -1.33 -14.06 -13.66
C GLY A 60 -2.39 -13.98 -12.57
N ALA A 61 -2.17 -13.22 -11.50
CA ALA A 61 -3.22 -12.97 -10.50
C ALA A 61 -4.25 -11.96 -11.04
N HIS A 62 -5.53 -12.33 -11.00
CA HIS A 62 -6.65 -11.47 -11.42
C HIS A 62 -7.67 -11.37 -10.28
N PRO A 63 -7.41 -10.55 -9.25
CA PRO A 63 -8.32 -10.45 -8.12
C PRO A 63 -9.61 -9.72 -8.52
N GLU A 64 -10.75 -10.30 -8.14
CA GLU A 64 -12.07 -9.69 -8.37
C GLU A 64 -12.34 -8.49 -7.43
N ARG A 65 -11.61 -8.43 -6.32
CA ARG A 65 -11.73 -7.37 -5.31
C ARG A 65 -10.47 -7.26 -4.46
N ILE A 66 -10.28 -6.10 -3.86
CA ILE A 66 -9.24 -5.85 -2.87
C ILE A 66 -9.89 -5.81 -1.48
N VAL A 67 -9.34 -6.53 -0.54
CA VAL A 67 -9.76 -6.47 0.86
C VAL A 67 -8.66 -5.80 1.68
N ILE A 68 -9.02 -4.73 2.39
CA ILE A 68 -8.08 -4.06 3.29
C ILE A 68 -8.52 -4.23 4.75
N ALA A 69 -7.52 -4.32 5.63
CA ALA A 69 -7.72 -4.48 7.07
C ALA A 69 -6.75 -3.57 7.85
N GLY A 70 -6.89 -3.57 9.18
CA GLY A 70 -6.03 -2.82 10.08
C GLY A 70 -6.40 -1.35 10.25
N GLY A 71 -5.54 -0.59 10.94
CA GLY A 71 -5.83 0.78 11.37
C GLY A 71 -6.08 1.75 10.21
N GLY A 72 -5.34 1.62 9.10
CA GLY A 72 -5.51 2.45 7.91
C GLY A 72 -6.90 2.30 7.27
N ALA A 73 -7.49 1.11 7.34
CA ALA A 73 -8.82 0.83 6.79
C ALA A 73 -9.95 1.64 7.47
N ARG A 74 -9.69 2.25 8.64
CA ARG A 74 -10.66 3.13 9.32
C ARG A 74 -10.80 4.50 8.64
N SER A 75 -9.80 4.94 7.88
CA SER A 75 -9.82 6.24 7.21
C SER A 75 -10.59 6.17 5.89
N PRO A 76 -11.72 6.92 5.73
CA PRO A 76 -12.44 6.98 4.45
C PRO A 76 -11.57 7.49 3.31
N LEU A 77 -10.69 8.46 3.58
CA LEU A 77 -9.77 9.00 2.59
C LEU A 77 -8.76 7.94 2.13
N TRP A 78 -8.18 7.17 3.06
CA TRP A 78 -7.27 6.08 2.74
C TRP A 78 -7.93 5.01 1.85
N ARG A 79 -9.15 4.58 2.24
CA ARG A 79 -9.92 3.62 1.44
C ARG A 79 -10.17 4.11 0.02
N ARG A 80 -10.52 5.40 -0.15
CA ARG A 80 -10.74 6.00 -1.46
C ARG A 80 -9.46 6.03 -2.29
N ILE A 81 -8.34 6.46 -1.71
CA ILE A 81 -7.04 6.47 -2.41
C ILE A 81 -6.67 5.05 -2.86
N MET A 82 -6.73 4.06 -1.96
CA MET A 82 -6.43 2.67 -2.30
C MET A 82 -7.33 2.14 -3.41
N CYS A 83 -8.65 2.38 -3.32
CA CYS A 83 -9.61 1.95 -4.33
C CYS A 83 -9.29 2.55 -5.71
N ASP A 84 -9.03 3.85 -5.76
CA ASP A 84 -8.77 4.57 -7.00
C ASP A 84 -7.38 4.23 -7.59
N VAL A 85 -6.35 4.00 -6.74
CA VAL A 85 -5.02 3.56 -7.18
C VAL A 85 -5.06 2.15 -7.75
N PHE A 86 -5.75 1.22 -7.08
CA PHE A 86 -5.83 -0.17 -7.53
C PHE A 86 -6.78 -0.36 -8.73
N GLY A 87 -7.71 0.55 -8.96
CA GLY A 87 -8.68 0.45 -10.05
C GLY A 87 -9.61 -0.77 -9.93
N ALA A 88 -9.74 -1.33 -8.74
CA ALA A 88 -10.54 -2.51 -8.46
C ALA A 88 -11.47 -2.26 -7.26
N PRO A 89 -12.62 -2.95 -7.19
CA PRO A 89 -13.52 -2.85 -6.05
C PRO A 89 -12.82 -3.15 -4.74
N LEU A 90 -13.06 -2.31 -3.72
CA LEU A 90 -12.44 -2.42 -2.41
C LEU A 90 -13.49 -2.63 -1.33
N GLN A 91 -13.22 -3.55 -0.41
CA GLN A 91 -13.99 -3.75 0.81
C GLN A 91 -13.06 -3.73 2.04
N CYS A 92 -13.59 -3.30 3.18
CA CYS A 92 -12.87 -3.34 4.44
C CYS A 92 -13.28 -4.60 5.21
N LEU A 93 -12.33 -5.22 5.88
CA LEU A 93 -12.65 -6.24 6.87
C LEU A 93 -13.14 -5.52 8.13
N GLU A 94 -14.42 -5.77 8.50
CA GLU A 94 -15.07 -5.13 9.66
C GLU A 94 -14.94 -5.96 10.95
N ALA A 95 -14.21 -7.07 10.92
CA ALA A 95 -14.02 -7.88 12.12
C ALA A 95 -13.42 -7.03 13.24
N GLY A 96 -14.13 -6.93 14.36
CA GLY A 96 -13.63 -6.28 15.57
C GLY A 96 -12.42 -7.02 16.11
N GLY A 97 -11.38 -6.29 16.50
CA GLY A 97 -10.19 -6.87 17.13
C GLY A 97 -8.93 -6.85 16.26
N ASP A 98 -7.88 -7.45 16.79
CA ASP A 98 -6.60 -7.63 16.09
C ASP A 98 -6.69 -8.79 15.10
N GLN A 99 -6.57 -8.49 13.83
CA GLN A 99 -6.67 -9.47 12.73
C GLN A 99 -5.58 -10.55 12.84
N SER A 100 -4.39 -10.18 13.35
CA SER A 100 -3.28 -11.12 13.57
C SER A 100 -3.63 -12.11 14.67
N ALA A 101 -4.25 -11.65 15.76
CA ALA A 101 -4.71 -12.50 16.86
C ALA A 101 -5.83 -13.46 16.40
N ILE A 102 -6.76 -12.98 15.57
CA ILE A 102 -7.81 -13.83 14.97
C ILE A 102 -7.17 -14.91 14.09
N GLY A 103 -6.22 -14.56 13.25
CA GLY A 103 -5.49 -15.51 12.41
C GLY A 103 -4.76 -16.57 13.23
N ALA A 104 -4.07 -16.16 14.30
CA ALA A 104 -3.39 -17.08 15.22
C ALA A 104 -4.37 -18.03 15.91
N ALA A 105 -5.53 -17.53 16.38
CA ALA A 105 -6.57 -18.33 16.99
C ALA A 105 -7.17 -19.37 16.02
N LEU A 106 -7.39 -18.99 14.76
CA LEU A 106 -7.86 -19.89 13.70
C LEU A 106 -6.86 -21.04 13.46
N LEU A 107 -5.57 -20.70 13.35
CA LEU A 107 -4.51 -21.69 13.15
C LEU A 107 -4.38 -22.62 14.35
N ALA A 108 -4.43 -22.10 15.57
CA ALA A 108 -4.38 -22.90 16.80
C ALA A 108 -5.59 -23.84 16.90
N GLY A 109 -6.79 -23.35 16.65
CA GLY A 109 -8.02 -24.17 16.66
C GLY A 109 -7.98 -25.28 15.61
N GLY A 110 -7.43 -24.99 14.42
CA GLY A 110 -7.20 -26.00 13.40
C GLY A 110 -6.15 -27.06 13.81
N GLY A 111 -5.03 -26.61 14.41
CA GLY A 111 -3.99 -27.49 14.90
C GLY A 111 -4.47 -28.44 16.03
N CYS A 112 -5.42 -27.99 16.84
CA CYS A 112 -6.05 -28.82 17.88
C CYS A 112 -7.26 -29.65 17.38
N GLY A 113 -7.62 -29.54 16.10
CA GLY A 113 -8.77 -30.25 15.53
C GLY A 113 -10.14 -29.73 16.00
N ILE A 114 -10.19 -28.53 16.61
CA ILE A 114 -11.44 -27.95 17.15
C ILE A 114 -12.31 -27.35 16.04
N LEU A 115 -11.68 -26.80 14.98
CA LEU A 115 -12.37 -26.14 13.86
C LEU A 115 -11.59 -26.31 12.56
N ASN A 116 -12.30 -26.11 11.43
CA ASN A 116 -11.66 -25.94 10.13
C ASN A 116 -11.28 -24.45 9.93
N PRO A 117 -9.98 -24.09 9.86
CA PRO A 117 -9.56 -22.70 9.78
C PRO A 117 -10.14 -21.93 8.59
N ALA A 118 -10.27 -22.61 7.43
CA ALA A 118 -10.80 -21.96 6.23
C ALA A 118 -12.30 -21.66 6.31
N GLU A 119 -13.09 -22.57 6.89
CA GLU A 119 -14.53 -22.38 7.10
C GLU A 119 -14.78 -21.32 8.19
N ALA A 120 -14.05 -21.40 9.29
CA ALA A 120 -14.15 -20.43 10.37
C ALA A 120 -13.72 -19.02 9.90
N ALA A 121 -12.65 -18.90 9.11
CA ALA A 121 -12.25 -17.63 8.54
C ALA A 121 -13.33 -17.00 7.65
N ARG A 122 -14.01 -17.81 6.81
CA ARG A 122 -15.13 -17.33 5.99
C ARG A 122 -16.33 -16.89 6.82
N SER A 123 -16.67 -17.62 7.88
CA SER A 123 -17.81 -17.29 8.74
C SER A 123 -17.55 -16.11 9.67
N TRP A 124 -16.30 -15.90 10.07
CA TRP A 124 -15.92 -14.80 10.97
C TRP A 124 -15.58 -13.50 10.22
N ALA A 125 -15.26 -13.60 8.92
CA ALA A 125 -14.98 -12.43 8.12
C ALA A 125 -16.26 -11.66 7.78
N SER A 126 -16.44 -10.50 8.40
CA SER A 126 -17.46 -9.53 7.99
C SER A 126 -16.83 -8.49 7.07
N LEU A 127 -17.35 -8.36 5.86
CA LEU A 127 -16.90 -7.36 4.90
C LEU A 127 -17.86 -6.18 4.90
N GLY A 128 -17.30 -4.99 5.04
CA GLY A 128 -18.04 -3.75 4.94
C GLY A 128 -18.52 -3.42 3.52
N PRO A 129 -19.18 -2.28 3.37
CA PRO A 129 -19.68 -1.83 2.08
C PRO A 129 -18.61 -1.83 1.00
N ARG A 130 -19.00 -2.25 -0.20
CA ARG A 130 -18.18 -2.20 -1.40
C ARG A 130 -17.98 -0.75 -1.82
N LEU A 131 -16.74 -0.40 -2.12
CA LEU A 131 -16.34 0.86 -2.71
C LEU A 131 -15.85 0.58 -4.13
N ASP A 132 -16.43 1.24 -5.12
CA ASP A 132 -16.00 1.12 -6.51
C ASP A 132 -15.03 2.24 -6.87
N PRO A 133 -14.02 1.98 -7.73
CA PRO A 133 -13.04 2.97 -8.14
C PRO A 133 -13.67 4.04 -9.04
N ASP A 134 -13.14 5.25 -8.97
CA ASP A 134 -13.43 6.31 -9.93
C ASP A 134 -12.50 6.16 -11.15
N PRO A 135 -13.01 5.87 -12.36
CA PRO A 135 -12.18 5.64 -13.54
C PRO A 135 -11.27 6.81 -13.90
N THR A 136 -11.75 8.05 -13.70
CA THR A 136 -10.99 9.26 -14.00
C THR A 136 -9.80 9.39 -13.05
N ARG A 137 -10.02 9.15 -11.75
CA ARG A 137 -8.94 9.17 -10.75
C ARG A 137 -7.98 8.01 -10.93
N ASN A 138 -8.49 6.82 -11.27
CA ASN A 138 -7.63 5.68 -11.57
C ASN A 138 -6.68 6.00 -12.73
N ALA A 139 -7.16 6.57 -13.84
CA ALA A 139 -6.29 6.98 -14.94
C ALA A 139 -5.18 7.94 -14.50
N LEU A 140 -5.52 8.96 -13.69
CA LEU A 140 -4.52 9.88 -13.12
C LEU A 140 -3.49 9.16 -12.21
N TYR A 141 -3.92 8.16 -11.44
CA TYR A 141 -3.00 7.39 -10.59
C TYR A 141 -2.12 6.44 -11.41
N GLN A 142 -2.56 5.94 -12.56
CA GLN A 142 -1.69 5.17 -13.47
C GLN A 142 -0.59 6.05 -14.06
N ASP A 143 -0.90 7.30 -14.46
CA ASP A 143 0.12 8.25 -14.89
C ASP A 143 1.10 8.57 -13.73
N MET A 144 0.57 8.78 -12.52
CA MET A 144 1.39 9.03 -11.34
C MET A 144 2.28 7.85 -10.95
N LEU A 145 1.81 6.60 -11.17
CA LEU A 145 2.59 5.39 -10.95
C LEU A 145 3.81 5.33 -11.87
N ASN A 146 3.68 5.72 -13.13
CA ASN A 146 4.80 5.79 -14.05
C ASN A 146 5.87 6.78 -13.54
N LEU A 147 5.45 7.97 -13.11
CA LEU A 147 6.35 8.95 -12.50
C LEU A 147 6.98 8.44 -11.19
N PHE A 148 6.23 7.69 -10.38
CA PHE A 148 6.70 7.08 -9.15
C PHE A 148 7.82 6.06 -9.41
N ARG A 149 7.64 5.17 -10.37
CA ARG A 149 8.65 4.20 -10.80
C ARG A 149 9.91 4.87 -11.35
N GLU A 150 9.72 5.87 -12.22
CA GLU A 150 10.85 6.66 -12.74
C GLU A 150 11.61 7.39 -11.63
N ALA A 151 10.89 7.98 -10.66
CA ALA A 151 11.52 8.69 -9.55
C ALA A 151 12.42 7.76 -8.73
N TYR A 152 11.98 6.53 -8.43
CA TYR A 152 12.83 5.54 -7.77
C TYR A 152 14.10 5.26 -8.57
N VAL A 153 13.97 4.95 -9.87
CA VAL A 153 15.12 4.63 -10.74
C VAL A 153 16.13 5.79 -10.77
N LYS A 154 15.65 7.02 -10.91
CA LYS A 154 16.49 8.22 -10.97
C LYS A 154 17.23 8.51 -9.66
N HIS A 155 16.63 8.22 -8.51
CA HIS A 155 17.22 8.50 -7.18
C HIS A 155 17.98 7.32 -6.55
N ARG A 156 17.99 6.16 -7.17
CA ARG A 156 18.66 4.96 -6.63
C ARG A 156 20.13 5.20 -6.27
N GLU A 157 20.88 5.89 -7.11
CA GLU A 157 22.27 6.21 -6.84
C GLU A 157 22.42 7.26 -5.71
N ASP A 158 21.48 8.20 -5.61
CA ASP A 158 21.48 9.19 -4.54
C ASP A 158 21.30 8.55 -3.16
N PHE A 159 20.46 7.51 -3.06
CA PHE A 159 20.27 6.75 -1.81
C PHE A 159 21.59 6.13 -1.34
N ARG A 160 22.33 5.51 -2.24
CA ARG A 160 23.65 4.92 -1.95
C ARG A 160 24.64 5.98 -1.46
N ARG A 161 24.75 7.11 -2.15
CA ARG A 161 25.66 8.21 -1.81
C ARG A 161 25.30 8.85 -0.46
N LEU A 162 24.00 9.05 -0.18
CA LEU A 162 23.54 9.58 1.11
C LEU A 162 23.87 8.64 2.26
N ARG A 163 23.73 7.32 2.06
CA ARG A 163 24.14 6.34 3.06
C ARG A 163 25.64 6.36 3.34
N GLU A 164 26.46 6.42 2.29
CA GLU A 164 27.92 6.54 2.42
C GLU A 164 28.31 7.82 3.17
N PHE A 165 27.63 8.94 2.89
CA PHE A 165 27.83 10.18 3.63
C PHE A 165 27.48 10.02 5.11
N ALA A 166 26.31 9.45 5.42
CA ALA A 166 25.87 9.25 6.80
C ALA A 166 26.76 8.29 7.61
N SER A 167 27.47 7.37 6.95
CA SER A 167 28.41 6.47 7.63
C SER A 167 29.75 7.11 7.98
N ARG A 168 30.03 8.32 7.50
CA ARG A 168 31.26 9.08 7.76
C ARG A 168 31.07 10.13 8.88
N SER A 169 29.83 10.41 9.26
CA SER A 169 29.44 11.35 10.34
C SER A 169 29.11 10.59 11.63
#